data_d56c851297b4239f11737f5a952dcb22
#
_entry.id   d56c851297b4239f11737f5a952dcb22
#
_cell.length_a   1.000
_cell.length_b   1.000
_cell.length_c   1.000
_cell.angle_alpha   90.00
_cell.angle_beta   90.00
_cell.angle_gamma   90.00
#
_symmetry.space_group_name_H-M   'P 1'
#
loop_
_entity.id
_entity.type
_entity.pdbx_description
1 polymer ?
#
loop_
_entity_poly.entity_id
_entity_poly.type
_entity_poly.pdbx_seq_one_letter_code
_entity_poly.pdbx_strand_id
1 'polypeptide(L)'
;RNYEDDWGEKWQGLLETYPENNPDEDEPVVTTNYDNQANQLLAANLEGKLLLAHGMLDTNVHPSSTLLVVDALIEADKDFDLVVLPNASHGFGNRRYFMKRRWDYFVENLRGLQPPSEFIFADNVR
;
A
#
# COMPACT_ATOMS: atom_id res chain seq x y z
N ARG A 1 12.64 0.78 2.20
CA ARG A 1 12.35 0.32 3.59
C ARG A 1 12.39 1.52 4.49
N ASN A 2 11.31 1.78 5.20
CA ASN A 2 11.31 2.78 6.24
C ASN A 2 11.37 2.02 7.56
N TYR A 3 12.57 1.96 8.14
CA TYR A 3 12.71 1.54 9.52
C TYR A 3 12.09 2.61 10.41
N GLU A 4 11.26 2.20 11.32
CA GLU A 4 10.57 3.07 12.24
C GLU A 4 10.47 2.38 13.59
N ASP A 5 10.99 3.04 14.62
CA ASP A 5 11.11 2.49 15.97
C ASP A 5 9.78 2.45 16.72
N ASP A 6 8.90 3.43 16.51
CA ASP A 6 7.63 3.52 17.24
C ASP A 6 6.65 2.39 16.91
N TRP A 7 6.59 1.96 15.65
CA TRP A 7 5.67 0.93 15.16
C TRP A 7 6.39 -0.31 14.64
N GLY A 8 7.47 -0.11 13.88
CA GLY A 8 8.22 -1.18 13.27
C GLY A 8 8.78 -2.14 14.32
N GLU A 9 9.58 -1.65 15.24
CA GLU A 9 10.19 -2.49 16.29
C GLU A 9 9.17 -3.17 17.19
N LYS A 10 8.09 -2.49 17.50
CA LYS A 10 7.04 -3.05 18.37
C LYS A 10 6.37 -4.29 17.79
N TRP A 11 6.21 -4.35 16.48
CA TRP A 11 5.45 -5.41 15.81
C TRP A 11 6.32 -6.39 15.02
N GLN A 12 7.50 -5.95 14.58
CA GLN A 12 8.41 -6.75 13.75
C GLN A 12 9.69 -7.15 14.50
N GLY A 13 9.90 -6.64 15.72
CA GLY A 13 11.11 -6.82 16.49
C GLY A 13 12.23 -5.87 16.06
N LEU A 14 13.38 -5.99 16.72
CA LEU A 14 14.58 -5.24 16.35
C LEU A 14 15.05 -5.63 14.95
N LEU A 15 15.66 -4.69 14.25
CA LEU A 15 16.24 -4.94 12.95
C LEU A 15 17.44 -5.89 13.06
N GLU A 16 17.30 -7.06 12.48
CA GLU A 16 18.37 -8.05 12.36
C GLU A 16 18.79 -8.18 10.90
N THR A 17 20.09 -8.34 10.67
CA THR A 17 20.66 -8.47 9.32
C THR A 17 21.25 -9.87 9.17
N TYR A 18 20.96 -10.49 8.03
CA TYR A 18 21.45 -11.82 7.68
C TYR A 18 22.28 -11.74 6.39
N PRO A 19 23.58 -12.08 6.41
CA PRO A 19 24.36 -12.19 5.18
C PRO A 19 23.88 -13.40 4.38
N GLU A 20 23.48 -13.19 3.14
CA GLU A 20 23.26 -14.27 2.18
C GLU A 20 24.51 -14.43 1.31
N ASN A 21 25.06 -15.64 1.31
CA ASN A 21 26.14 -15.99 0.39
C ASN A 21 25.53 -16.26 -0.99
N ASN A 22 25.57 -15.27 -1.85
CA ASN A 22 25.27 -15.49 -3.26
C ASN A 22 26.60 -15.71 -4.02
N PRO A 23 26.87 -16.92 -4.54
CA PRO A 23 28.13 -17.23 -5.23
C PRO A 23 28.30 -16.46 -6.55
N ASP A 24 27.24 -15.86 -7.07
CA ASP A 24 27.23 -15.14 -8.34
C ASP A 24 27.39 -13.60 -8.16
N GLU A 25 27.54 -13.10 -6.92
CA GLU A 25 27.71 -11.69 -6.62
C GLU A 25 29.05 -11.44 -5.89
N ASP A 26 29.77 -10.41 -6.31
CA ASP A 26 31.06 -10.01 -5.73
C ASP A 26 30.94 -9.44 -4.29
N GLU A 27 29.73 -9.01 -3.88
CA GLU A 27 29.44 -8.56 -2.53
C GLU A 27 28.27 -9.36 -1.91
N PRO A 28 28.32 -9.65 -0.60
CA PRO A 28 27.24 -10.41 0.06
C PRO A 28 25.95 -9.58 0.06
N VAL A 29 24.86 -10.19 -0.44
CA VAL A 29 23.51 -9.63 -0.29
C VAL A 29 23.14 -9.72 1.19
N VAL A 30 22.72 -8.60 1.75
CA VAL A 30 22.28 -8.52 3.14
C VAL A 30 20.75 -8.46 3.16
N THR A 31 20.11 -9.51 3.66
CA THR A 31 18.68 -9.52 3.94
C THR A 31 18.40 -9.17 5.40
N THR A 32 17.17 -8.78 5.68
CA THR A 32 16.74 -8.42 7.03
C THR A 32 15.43 -9.14 7.38
N ASN A 33 15.13 -9.25 8.67
CA ASN A 33 13.84 -9.76 9.13
C ASN A 33 12.64 -8.91 8.66
N TYR A 34 12.88 -7.66 8.23
CA TYR A 34 11.85 -6.76 7.68
C TYR A 34 11.53 -7.07 6.20
N ASP A 35 12.41 -7.76 5.49
CA ASP A 35 12.22 -8.05 4.06
C ASP A 35 11.02 -8.95 3.80
N ASN A 36 10.77 -9.92 4.66
CA ASN A 36 9.63 -10.82 4.56
C ASN A 36 8.26 -10.13 4.72
N GLN A 37 8.25 -8.88 5.20
CA GLN A 37 7.05 -8.08 5.41
C GLN A 37 7.03 -6.84 4.51
N ALA A 38 8.02 -6.67 3.68
CA ALA A 38 8.15 -5.53 2.77
C ALA A 38 7.29 -5.75 1.52
N ASN A 39 6.14 -5.08 1.47
CA ASN A 39 5.15 -5.26 0.39
C ASN A 39 5.74 -5.06 -1.01
N GLN A 40 6.71 -4.15 -1.17
CA GLN A 40 7.38 -3.94 -2.45
C GLN A 40 8.20 -5.16 -2.91
N LEU A 41 8.72 -5.97 -1.99
CA LEU A 41 9.44 -7.21 -2.33
C LEU A 41 8.49 -8.36 -2.67
N LEU A 42 7.23 -8.25 -2.27
CA LEU A 42 6.19 -9.24 -2.50
C LEU A 42 5.25 -8.86 -3.66
N ALA A 43 5.47 -7.72 -4.30
CA ALA A 43 4.59 -7.16 -5.33
C ALA A 43 4.33 -8.15 -6.50
N ALA A 44 5.34 -8.88 -6.91
CA ALA A 44 5.24 -9.89 -7.98
C ALA A 44 4.24 -11.03 -7.66
N ASN A 45 3.95 -11.27 -6.39
CA ASN A 45 3.01 -12.31 -5.95
C ASN A 45 1.55 -11.85 -5.96
N LEU A 46 1.25 -10.63 -6.37
CA LEU A 46 -0.13 -10.15 -6.46
C LEU A 46 -0.92 -10.95 -7.49
N GLU A 47 -2.00 -11.62 -7.07
CA GLU A 47 -2.90 -12.39 -7.92
C GLU A 47 -4.33 -11.79 -7.97
N GLY A 48 -4.69 -10.98 -6.98
CA GLY A 48 -6.02 -10.39 -6.86
C GLY A 48 -6.11 -8.96 -7.38
N LYS A 49 -7.26 -8.35 -7.17
CA LYS A 49 -7.49 -6.92 -7.44
C LYS A 49 -7.04 -6.09 -6.24
N LEU A 50 -6.27 -5.05 -6.50
CA LEU A 50 -5.69 -4.18 -5.48
C LEU A 50 -6.10 -2.74 -5.71
N LEU A 51 -6.65 -2.09 -4.68
CA LEU A 51 -6.84 -0.64 -4.62
C LEU A 51 -5.93 -0.06 -3.54
N LEU A 52 -4.95 0.71 -3.96
CA LEU A 52 -4.11 1.51 -3.07
C LEU A 52 -4.70 2.92 -2.91
N ALA A 53 -4.53 3.51 -1.73
CA ALA A 53 -4.90 4.90 -1.51
C ALA A 53 -3.92 5.59 -0.56
N HIS A 54 -3.58 6.86 -0.83
CA HIS A 54 -2.70 7.61 0.05
C HIS A 54 -3.04 9.10 0.08
N GLY A 55 -2.94 9.71 1.27
CA GLY A 55 -3.02 11.14 1.48
C GLY A 55 -1.64 11.79 1.32
N MET A 56 -1.47 12.74 0.40
CA MET A 56 -0.16 13.31 0.10
C MET A 56 0.41 14.23 1.19
N LEU A 57 -0.42 14.63 2.16
CA LEU A 57 0.00 15.39 3.35
C LEU A 57 0.17 14.48 4.58
N ASP A 58 0.31 13.18 4.37
CA ASP A 58 0.53 12.21 5.44
C ASP A 58 1.96 12.36 5.99
N THR A 59 2.04 12.83 7.23
CA THR A 59 3.31 12.98 7.98
C THR A 59 3.55 11.82 8.95
N ASN A 60 2.57 10.96 9.13
CA ASN A 60 2.68 9.76 9.96
C ASN A 60 3.30 8.61 9.15
N VAL A 61 2.67 8.28 8.02
CA VAL A 61 3.25 7.33 7.05
C VAL A 61 3.53 8.08 5.76
N HIS A 62 4.81 8.29 5.46
CA HIS A 62 5.18 9.11 4.32
C HIS A 62 4.70 8.50 2.99
N PRO A 63 4.17 9.30 2.04
CA PRO A 63 3.66 8.81 0.75
C PRO A 63 4.66 7.96 -0.05
N SER A 64 5.96 8.18 0.13
CA SER A 64 7.00 7.36 -0.51
C SER A 64 6.86 5.87 -0.21
N SER A 65 6.33 5.48 0.95
CA SER A 65 6.13 4.07 1.30
C SER A 65 5.11 3.40 0.36
N THR A 66 4.06 4.10 -0.02
CA THR A 66 3.11 3.60 -1.02
C THR A 66 3.70 3.64 -2.43
N LEU A 67 4.48 4.68 -2.76
CA LEU A 67 5.10 4.79 -4.08
C LEU A 67 6.14 3.70 -4.34
N LEU A 68 6.87 3.24 -3.32
CA LEU A 68 7.75 2.07 -3.45
C LEU A 68 6.97 0.79 -3.82
N VAL A 69 5.77 0.60 -3.27
CA VAL A 69 4.92 -0.54 -3.65
C VAL A 69 4.38 -0.38 -5.06
N VAL A 70 3.98 0.85 -5.43
CA VAL A 70 3.51 1.17 -6.79
C VAL A 70 4.59 0.87 -7.83
N ASP A 71 5.81 1.33 -7.58
CA ASP A 71 6.96 1.08 -8.46
C ASP A 71 7.21 -0.42 -8.65
N ALA A 72 7.26 -1.17 -7.56
CA ALA A 72 7.44 -2.61 -7.61
C ALA A 72 6.30 -3.37 -8.31
N LEU A 73 5.06 -2.88 -8.22
CA LEU A 73 3.93 -3.45 -8.96
C LEU A 73 4.04 -3.19 -10.47
N ILE A 74 4.51 -2.00 -10.84
CA ILE A 74 4.76 -1.63 -12.26
C ILE A 74 5.87 -2.51 -12.83
N GLU A 75 7.01 -2.63 -12.14
CA GLU A 75 8.13 -3.48 -12.55
C GLU A 75 7.75 -4.97 -12.68
N ALA A 76 6.74 -5.41 -11.90
CA ALA A 76 6.22 -6.77 -11.94
C ALA A 76 5.04 -6.96 -12.92
N ASP A 77 4.72 -5.97 -13.76
CA ASP A 77 3.58 -5.98 -14.70
C ASP A 77 2.23 -6.34 -14.00
N LYS A 78 2.00 -5.82 -12.79
CA LYS A 78 0.78 -6.09 -12.03
C LYS A 78 -0.24 -4.95 -12.17
N ASP A 79 -1.49 -5.32 -12.46
CA ASP A 79 -2.60 -4.37 -12.48
C ASP A 79 -3.05 -3.98 -11.08
N PHE A 80 -3.23 -2.68 -10.86
CA PHE A 80 -3.77 -2.13 -9.61
C PHE A 80 -4.44 -0.78 -9.84
N ASP A 81 -5.30 -0.39 -8.92
CA ASP A 81 -5.89 0.94 -8.85
C ASP A 81 -5.19 1.79 -7.79
N LEU A 82 -4.98 3.08 -8.08
CA LEU A 82 -4.39 4.03 -7.14
C LEU A 82 -5.27 5.27 -6.97
N VAL A 83 -5.63 5.58 -5.73
CA VAL A 83 -6.32 6.82 -5.36
C VAL A 83 -5.37 7.73 -4.59
N VAL A 84 -4.96 8.81 -5.22
CA VAL A 84 -4.15 9.87 -4.59
C VAL A 84 -5.07 10.98 -4.09
N LEU A 85 -4.92 11.34 -2.82
CA LEU A 85 -5.66 12.43 -2.17
C LEU A 85 -4.70 13.58 -1.83
N PRO A 86 -4.54 14.58 -2.74
CA PRO A 86 -3.49 15.61 -2.62
C PRO A 86 -3.54 16.41 -1.31
N ASN A 87 -4.74 16.70 -0.83
CA ASN A 87 -4.99 17.52 0.36
C ASN A 87 -5.48 16.69 1.55
N ALA A 88 -5.02 15.45 1.69
CA ALA A 88 -5.38 14.59 2.81
C ALA A 88 -4.14 14.16 3.58
N SER A 89 -4.28 14.10 4.90
CA SER A 89 -3.34 13.49 5.83
C SER A 89 -3.68 12.00 6.05
N HIS A 90 -3.11 11.37 7.06
CA HIS A 90 -3.30 9.96 7.40
C HIS A 90 -4.77 9.52 7.56
N GLY A 91 -5.61 10.35 8.14
CA GLY A 91 -7.01 10.04 8.51
C GLY A 91 -8.06 10.30 7.40
N PHE A 92 -7.82 9.96 6.14
CA PHE A 92 -8.73 10.27 5.04
C PHE A 92 -9.88 9.28 4.82
N GLY A 93 -9.95 8.20 5.57
CA GLY A 93 -10.92 7.09 5.36
C GLY A 93 -12.39 7.50 5.28
N ASN A 94 -12.76 8.59 5.95
CA ASN A 94 -14.12 9.15 5.98
C ASN A 94 -14.40 10.21 4.90
N ARG A 95 -13.45 10.50 4.02
CA ARG A 95 -13.70 11.41 2.92
C ARG A 95 -14.71 10.80 1.96
N ARG A 96 -15.80 11.54 1.64
CA ARG A 96 -16.92 11.06 0.79
C ARG A 96 -16.43 10.46 -0.52
N TYR A 97 -15.53 11.14 -1.20
CA TYR A 97 -14.94 10.65 -2.46
C TYR A 97 -14.28 9.29 -2.28
N PHE A 98 -13.42 9.14 -1.27
CA PHE A 98 -12.71 7.88 -1.03
C PHE A 98 -13.66 6.77 -0.57
N MET A 99 -14.63 7.08 0.28
CA MET A 99 -15.66 6.11 0.69
C MET A 99 -16.41 5.55 -0.53
N LYS A 100 -16.84 6.44 -1.45
CA LYS A 100 -17.51 6.01 -2.68
C LYS A 100 -16.58 5.14 -3.52
N ARG A 101 -15.35 5.58 -3.81
CA ARG A 101 -14.38 4.82 -4.60
C ARG A 101 -14.12 3.44 -4.02
N ARG A 102 -13.98 3.33 -2.70
CA ARG A 102 -13.78 2.06 -2.01
C ARG A 102 -15.00 1.14 -2.12
N TRP A 103 -16.22 1.67 -1.99
CA TRP A 103 -17.43 0.88 -2.13
C TRP A 103 -17.67 0.44 -3.57
N ASP A 104 -17.49 1.33 -4.52
CA ASP A 104 -17.58 1.01 -5.95
C ASP A 104 -16.63 -0.13 -6.30
N TYR A 105 -15.40 -0.06 -5.82
CA TYR A 105 -14.38 -1.08 -6.03
C TYR A 105 -14.80 -2.46 -5.49
N PHE A 106 -15.37 -2.53 -4.31
CA PHE A 106 -15.87 -3.78 -3.76
C PHE A 106 -17.11 -4.30 -4.50
N VAL A 107 -18.03 -3.42 -4.91
CA VAL A 107 -19.20 -3.83 -5.70
C VAL A 107 -18.75 -4.43 -7.02
N GLU A 108 -17.81 -3.80 -7.69
CA GLU A 108 -17.30 -4.26 -8.98
C GLU A 108 -16.50 -5.56 -8.85
N ASN A 109 -15.51 -5.59 -7.98
CA ASN A 109 -14.52 -6.67 -7.94
C ASN A 109 -14.93 -7.88 -7.08
N LEU A 110 -15.81 -7.71 -6.08
CA LEU A 110 -16.31 -8.83 -5.26
C LEU A 110 -17.69 -9.32 -5.69
N ARG A 111 -18.55 -8.42 -6.21
CA ARG A 111 -19.90 -8.75 -6.62
C ARG A 111 -20.06 -8.92 -8.12
N GLY A 112 -19.12 -8.44 -8.91
CA GLY A 112 -19.22 -8.40 -10.37
C GLY A 112 -20.38 -7.54 -10.88
N LEU A 113 -20.80 -6.53 -10.10
CA LEU A 113 -21.91 -5.66 -10.41
C LEU A 113 -21.41 -4.26 -10.80
N GLN A 114 -22.21 -3.55 -11.59
CA GLN A 114 -21.92 -2.13 -11.87
C GLN A 114 -22.28 -1.30 -10.62
N PRO A 115 -21.34 -0.47 -10.12
CA PRO A 115 -21.64 0.47 -9.05
C PRO A 115 -22.68 1.51 -9.48
N PRO A 116 -23.51 2.04 -8.55
CA PRO A 116 -24.47 3.09 -8.88
C PRO A 116 -23.76 4.34 -9.43
N SER A 117 -24.14 4.81 -10.61
CA SER A 117 -23.57 6.02 -11.24
C SER A 117 -23.88 7.29 -10.47
N GLU A 118 -25.04 7.35 -9.80
CA GLU A 118 -25.58 8.52 -9.11
C GLU A 118 -25.72 8.27 -7.60
N PHE A 119 -24.64 7.84 -6.95
CA PHE A 119 -24.65 7.69 -5.51
C PHE A 119 -24.36 9.04 -4.83
N ILE A 120 -25.36 9.56 -4.12
CA ILE A 120 -25.24 10.78 -3.33
C ILE A 120 -25.28 10.41 -1.84
N PHE A 121 -24.23 10.77 -1.09
CA PHE A 121 -24.28 10.65 0.37
C PHE A 121 -25.35 11.60 0.94
N ALA A 122 -26.21 11.12 1.81
CA ALA A 122 -27.10 11.99 2.55
C ALA A 122 -26.28 13.01 3.36
N ASP A 123 -26.74 14.26 3.41
CA ASP A 123 -26.00 15.38 4.00
C ASP A 123 -25.71 15.23 5.51
N ASN A 124 -26.28 14.24 6.16
CA ASN A 124 -26.18 14.01 7.61
C ASN A 124 -25.15 12.95 8.04
N VAL A 125 -24.33 12.43 7.15
CA VAL A 125 -23.19 11.57 7.54
C VAL A 125 -21.99 12.48 7.78
N ARG A 126 -21.87 12.94 9.04
CA ARG A 126 -20.71 13.68 9.56
C ARG A 126 -19.62 12.70 9.97
#